data_aa57177ddd610bb97d5e39b002ab9c04
#
_entry.id   aa57177ddd610bb97d5e39b002ab9c04
#
_cell.length_a   1.000
_cell.length_b   1.000
_cell.length_c   1.000
_cell.angle_alpha   90.00
_cell.angle_beta   90.00
_cell.angle_gamma   90.00
#
_symmetry.space_group_name_H-M   'P 1'
#
loop_
_entity.id
_entity.type
_entity.pdbx_description
1 polymer ?
#
loop_
_entity_poly.entity_id
_entity_poly.type
_entity_poly.pdbx_seq_one_letter_code
_entity_poly.pdbx_strand_id
1 'polypeptide(L)'
;LSWRLFDSEDNIFGSADKNVSFNVYRDGKKVSEVATKTNYVDSTVGTNYSVAPVINGVEGEKCNAVTVYNNSYFDIPLSKPDDETIYDPSGNELATYSFFPADCSTGDVDGDGEYEIIVKWTSSEHDVGSPGDPAYSGTVHLAAYKLDGTKLWKNDIALGKNVYSSAHTVQFLVYDFDGDGKSEVMCQTSLGSKDGQGKYVSNAAQTDEEIKAITDEENSTADYRGCGRITEGKEFLTVFNGETGVAMD
;
A
#
# COMPACT_ATOMS: atom_id res chain seq x y z
N LEU A 1 0.91 -20.44 13.09
CA LEU A 1 0.01 -19.38 13.54
C LEU A 1 0.81 -18.21 14.10
N SER A 2 0.50 -17.00 13.74
CA SER A 2 1.04 -15.77 14.33
C SER A 2 -0.10 -14.75 14.51
N TRP A 3 0.07 -13.81 15.41
CA TRP A 3 -0.91 -12.76 15.69
C TRP A 3 -0.20 -11.47 16.07
N ARG A 4 -0.92 -10.36 16.10
CA ARG A 4 -0.41 -9.06 16.55
C ARG A 4 -0.47 -8.93 18.06
N LEU A 5 0.46 -8.15 18.58
CA LEU A 5 0.42 -7.61 19.93
C LEU A 5 -0.14 -6.19 19.84
N PHE A 6 -1.22 -5.91 20.55
CA PHE A 6 -1.75 -4.56 20.65
C PHE A 6 -1.04 -3.76 21.74
N ASP A 7 -1.00 -2.44 21.60
CA ASP A 7 -0.39 -1.54 22.60
C ASP A 7 -1.00 -1.73 24.01
N SER A 8 -2.29 -1.95 24.07
CA SER A 8 -2.98 -2.27 25.34
C SER A 8 -2.54 -3.58 25.99
N GLU A 9 -1.91 -4.49 25.24
CA GLU A 9 -1.41 -5.79 25.65
C GLU A 9 0.11 -5.77 25.87
N ASP A 10 0.80 -4.73 25.36
CA ASP A 10 2.26 -4.64 25.40
C ASP A 10 2.78 -4.41 26.83
N ASN A 11 3.50 -5.39 27.34
CA ASN A 11 4.27 -5.28 28.59
C ASN A 11 5.78 -5.12 28.34
N ILE A 12 6.24 -5.11 27.07
CA ILE A 12 7.65 -5.05 26.68
C ILE A 12 8.12 -3.60 26.63
N PHE A 13 7.28 -2.68 26.16
CA PHE A 13 7.63 -1.28 25.93
C PHE A 13 6.98 -0.30 26.92
N GLY A 14 5.96 -0.67 27.65
CA GLY A 14 5.14 0.34 28.32
C GLY A 14 4.86 0.19 29.81
N SER A 15 4.63 -0.95 30.36
CA SER A 15 4.42 -1.09 31.81
C SER A 15 4.67 -2.51 32.28
N ALA A 16 5.61 -2.64 33.21
CA ALA A 16 5.98 -3.89 33.89
C ALA A 16 4.83 -4.54 34.69
N ASP A 17 3.65 -3.96 34.68
CA ASP A 17 2.56 -4.33 35.60
C ASP A 17 1.49 -5.25 34.98
N LYS A 18 1.56 -5.53 33.68
CA LYS A 18 0.60 -6.44 33.01
C LYS A 18 1.22 -7.82 32.80
N ASN A 19 0.58 -8.84 33.29
CA ASN A 19 0.90 -10.21 32.93
C ASN A 19 0.03 -10.62 31.76
N VAL A 20 0.63 -10.68 30.54
CA VAL A 20 -0.07 -10.98 29.28
C VAL A 20 0.35 -12.35 28.78
N SER A 21 -0.63 -13.17 28.47
CA SER A 21 -0.48 -14.41 27.71
C SER A 21 -1.59 -14.53 26.67
N PHE A 22 -1.50 -15.52 25.80
CA PHE A 22 -2.47 -15.77 24.76
C PHE A 22 -2.93 -17.21 24.77
N ASN A 23 -4.24 -17.43 24.84
CA ASN A 23 -4.83 -18.73 24.68
C ASN A 23 -4.98 -19.01 23.18
N VAL A 24 -4.41 -20.13 22.72
CA VAL A 24 -4.52 -20.59 21.34
C VAL A 24 -5.58 -21.69 21.27
N TYR A 25 -6.47 -21.54 20.32
CA TYR A 25 -7.56 -22.47 20.06
C TYR A 25 -7.40 -23.10 18.68
N ARG A 26 -7.55 -24.41 18.62
CA ARG A 26 -7.65 -25.21 17.39
C ARG A 26 -9.03 -25.85 17.34
N ASP A 27 -9.78 -25.60 16.27
CA ASP A 27 -11.13 -26.13 16.05
C ASP A 27 -12.05 -25.87 17.27
N GLY A 28 -11.95 -24.68 17.85
CA GLY A 28 -12.72 -24.23 19.02
C GLY A 28 -12.21 -24.73 20.39
N LYS A 29 -11.18 -25.60 20.44
CA LYS A 29 -10.63 -26.12 21.71
C LYS A 29 -9.30 -25.45 22.03
N LYS A 30 -9.11 -24.99 23.28
CA LYS A 30 -7.82 -24.48 23.76
C LYS A 30 -6.76 -25.58 23.66
N VAL A 31 -5.66 -25.29 22.96
CA VAL A 31 -4.54 -26.22 22.74
C VAL A 31 -3.25 -25.73 23.37
N SER A 32 -3.12 -24.44 23.62
CA SER A 32 -1.92 -23.88 24.25
C SER A 32 -2.22 -22.54 24.95
N GLU A 33 -1.30 -22.14 25.80
CA GLU A 33 -1.16 -20.79 26.32
C GLU A 33 0.28 -20.32 26.05
N VAL A 34 0.42 -19.13 25.46
CA VAL A 34 1.70 -18.58 25.02
C VAL A 34 1.92 -17.26 25.74
N ALA A 35 2.98 -17.15 26.55
CA ALA A 35 3.20 -16.00 27.43
C ALA A 35 4.26 -14.99 26.94
N THR A 36 5.18 -15.39 26.07
CA THR A 36 6.37 -14.59 25.75
C THR A 36 6.54 -14.29 24.28
N LYS A 37 5.60 -14.64 23.46
CA LYS A 37 5.67 -14.48 21.99
C LYS A 37 4.27 -14.46 21.37
N THR A 38 4.15 -13.96 20.16
CA THR A 38 2.92 -13.87 19.40
C THR A 38 2.87 -14.86 18.23
N ASN A 39 3.39 -16.05 18.46
CA ASN A 39 3.32 -17.15 17.50
C ASN A 39 3.23 -18.51 18.19
N TYR A 40 2.68 -19.48 17.49
CA TYR A 40 2.53 -20.85 17.94
C TYR A 40 2.74 -21.82 16.78
N VAL A 41 3.55 -22.84 17.01
CA VAL A 41 3.72 -23.94 16.07
C VAL A 41 2.96 -25.14 16.62
N ASP A 42 1.95 -25.59 15.88
CA ASP A 42 1.17 -26.76 16.23
C ASP A 42 1.72 -27.99 15.50
N SER A 43 2.02 -29.05 16.24
CA SER A 43 2.42 -30.33 15.67
C SER A 43 1.24 -31.15 15.12
N THR A 44 0.04 -30.74 15.46
CA THR A 44 -1.21 -31.38 14.99
C THR A 44 -2.00 -30.34 14.22
N VAL A 45 -2.13 -30.56 12.91
CA VAL A 45 -2.86 -29.60 12.06
C VAL A 45 -4.35 -29.67 12.34
N GLY A 46 -4.95 -28.50 12.64
CA GLY A 46 -6.41 -28.30 12.70
C GLY A 46 -6.93 -27.62 11.42
N THR A 47 -8.22 -27.40 11.37
CA THR A 47 -8.84 -26.66 10.25
C THR A 47 -8.87 -25.16 10.53
N ASN A 48 -9.21 -24.77 11.76
CA ASN A 48 -9.37 -23.37 12.14
C ASN A 48 -8.60 -23.06 13.41
N TYR A 49 -8.06 -21.85 13.45
CA TYR A 49 -7.38 -21.33 14.64
C TYR A 49 -7.94 -19.97 15.05
N SER A 50 -7.96 -19.72 16.36
CA SER A 50 -8.22 -18.41 16.93
C SER A 50 -7.37 -18.20 18.17
N VAL A 51 -7.21 -16.94 18.58
CA VAL A 51 -6.42 -16.52 19.73
C VAL A 51 -7.25 -15.61 20.60
N ALA A 52 -7.09 -15.72 21.93
CA ALA A 52 -7.64 -14.78 22.89
C ALA A 52 -6.52 -14.25 23.79
N PRO A 53 -6.43 -12.93 24.04
CA PRO A 53 -5.51 -12.38 25.02
C PRO A 53 -5.95 -12.78 26.44
N VAL A 54 -4.98 -12.99 27.31
CA VAL A 54 -5.21 -13.19 28.74
C VAL A 54 -4.42 -12.14 29.50
N ILE A 55 -5.11 -11.17 30.09
CA ILE A 55 -4.50 -10.05 30.80
C ILE A 55 -4.76 -10.23 32.32
N ASN A 56 -3.70 -10.33 33.10
CA ASN A 56 -3.77 -10.56 34.52
C ASN A 56 -4.63 -11.78 34.91
N GLY A 57 -4.57 -12.85 34.10
CA GLY A 57 -5.31 -14.08 34.31
C GLY A 57 -6.79 -14.05 33.84
N VAL A 58 -7.24 -12.95 33.25
CA VAL A 58 -8.60 -12.82 32.69
C VAL A 58 -8.52 -12.93 31.17
N GLU A 59 -9.23 -13.91 30.60
CA GLU A 59 -9.34 -14.08 29.16
C GLU A 59 -10.25 -13.01 28.55
N GLY A 60 -9.72 -12.33 27.54
CA GLY A 60 -10.44 -11.34 26.74
C GLY A 60 -11.22 -11.96 25.58
N GLU A 61 -11.70 -11.11 24.69
CA GLU A 61 -12.43 -11.54 23.50
C GLU A 61 -11.53 -12.33 22.55
N LYS A 62 -12.07 -13.42 22.04
CA LYS A 62 -11.39 -14.26 21.06
C LYS A 62 -11.49 -13.66 19.69
N CYS A 63 -10.38 -13.55 18.97
CA CYS A 63 -10.40 -13.12 17.57
C CYS A 63 -11.24 -14.07 16.68
N ASN A 64 -11.65 -13.60 15.52
CA ASN A 64 -12.26 -14.42 14.50
C ASN A 64 -11.35 -15.62 14.16
N ALA A 65 -11.99 -16.76 13.86
CA ALA A 65 -11.23 -17.94 13.50
C ALA A 65 -10.68 -17.80 12.09
N VAL A 66 -9.38 -18.09 11.93
CA VAL A 66 -8.72 -18.16 10.63
C VAL A 66 -8.57 -19.59 10.17
N THR A 67 -8.84 -19.85 8.89
CA THR A 67 -8.69 -21.17 8.30
C THR A 67 -7.24 -21.43 7.90
N VAL A 68 -6.77 -22.65 8.13
CA VAL A 68 -5.42 -23.05 7.72
C VAL A 68 -5.31 -23.18 6.22
N TYR A 69 -4.34 -22.51 5.63
CA TYR A 69 -3.97 -22.76 4.24
C TYR A 69 -3.26 -24.10 4.11
N ASN A 70 -3.71 -24.93 3.18
CA ASN A 70 -3.10 -26.26 2.94
C ASN A 70 -1.78 -26.20 2.16
N ASN A 71 -1.44 -25.03 1.62
CA ASN A 71 -0.23 -24.78 0.86
C ASN A 71 0.70 -23.84 1.64
N SER A 72 1.99 -23.88 1.36
CA SER A 72 2.98 -22.96 1.93
C SER A 72 2.92 -21.55 1.30
N TYR A 73 2.13 -21.37 0.26
CA TYR A 73 1.89 -20.10 -0.42
C TYR A 73 0.46 -20.07 -0.97
N PHE A 74 -0.01 -18.90 -1.33
CA PHE A 74 -1.20 -18.68 -2.14
C PHE A 74 -0.90 -17.62 -3.19
N ASP A 75 -1.59 -17.70 -4.32
CA ASP A 75 -1.44 -16.75 -5.42
C ASP A 75 -2.54 -15.70 -5.33
N ILE A 76 -2.15 -14.43 -5.47
CA ILE A 76 -3.08 -13.32 -5.57
C ILE A 76 -3.06 -12.84 -7.01
N PRO A 77 -4.15 -13.00 -7.78
CA PRO A 77 -4.21 -12.51 -9.15
C PRO A 77 -4.24 -10.98 -9.17
N LEU A 78 -3.28 -10.37 -9.85
CA LEU A 78 -3.17 -8.92 -9.97
C LEU A 78 -3.60 -8.48 -11.37
N SER A 79 -4.29 -7.34 -11.45
CA SER A 79 -4.65 -6.68 -12.70
C SER A 79 -3.61 -5.60 -13.02
N LYS A 80 -2.74 -5.88 -13.98
CA LYS A 80 -1.72 -4.94 -14.45
C LYS A 80 -2.40 -3.69 -15.06
N PRO A 81 -1.89 -2.45 -14.80
CA PRO A 81 -2.31 -1.27 -15.54
C PRO A 81 -2.08 -1.41 -17.05
N ASP A 82 -2.88 -0.72 -17.85
CA ASP A 82 -2.68 -0.65 -19.31
C ASP A 82 -1.34 0.00 -19.64
N ASP A 83 -0.74 -0.38 -20.76
CA ASP A 83 0.50 0.22 -21.21
C ASP A 83 0.32 1.72 -21.47
N GLU A 84 1.29 2.54 -21.08
CA GLU A 84 1.26 4.00 -21.16
C GLU A 84 2.24 4.50 -22.22
N THR A 85 1.76 5.34 -23.13
CA THR A 85 2.61 6.08 -24.09
C THR A 85 2.88 7.47 -23.54
N ILE A 86 4.14 7.83 -23.40
CA ILE A 86 4.56 9.16 -22.96
C ILE A 86 5.03 10.00 -24.14
N TYR A 87 4.82 11.29 -24.02
CA TYR A 87 5.10 12.28 -25.07
C TYR A 87 5.98 13.39 -24.52
N ASP A 88 6.82 13.95 -25.39
CA ASP A 88 7.55 15.17 -25.08
C ASP A 88 6.61 16.39 -24.99
N PRO A 89 7.08 17.56 -24.50
CA PRO A 89 6.27 18.79 -24.48
C PRO A 89 5.79 19.26 -25.85
N SER A 90 6.44 18.83 -26.95
CA SER A 90 6.05 19.13 -28.31
C SER A 90 5.02 18.16 -28.89
N GLY A 91 4.64 17.13 -28.13
CA GLY A 91 3.66 16.12 -28.52
C GLY A 91 4.24 14.96 -29.34
N ASN A 92 5.56 14.81 -29.41
CA ASN A 92 6.19 13.66 -30.05
C ASN A 92 6.19 12.48 -29.08
N GLU A 93 5.88 11.29 -29.56
CA GLU A 93 5.98 10.06 -28.78
C GLU A 93 7.44 9.80 -28.40
N LEU A 94 7.68 9.57 -27.11
CA LEU A 94 9.00 9.26 -26.56
C LEU A 94 9.16 7.75 -26.36
N ALA A 95 8.21 7.12 -25.72
CA ALA A 95 8.23 5.68 -25.46
C ALA A 95 6.84 5.18 -25.03
N THR A 96 6.63 3.88 -25.20
CA THR A 96 5.50 3.15 -24.60
C THR A 96 6.03 2.19 -23.55
N TYR A 97 5.48 2.25 -22.34
CA TYR A 97 5.89 1.44 -21.18
C TYR A 97 4.81 0.45 -20.80
N SER A 98 5.25 -0.71 -20.38
CA SER A 98 4.46 -1.70 -19.66
C SER A 98 4.78 -1.64 -18.18
N PHE A 99 3.88 -2.09 -17.32
CA PHE A 99 4.02 -1.99 -15.88
C PHE A 99 4.37 -3.33 -15.22
N PHE A 100 5.14 -3.25 -14.14
CA PHE A 100 5.58 -4.37 -13.33
C PHE A 100 5.27 -4.10 -11.85
N PRO A 101 4.88 -5.11 -11.05
CA PRO A 101 4.75 -4.95 -9.62
C PRO A 101 6.14 -4.83 -9.00
N ALA A 102 6.44 -3.71 -8.35
CA ALA A 102 7.78 -3.40 -7.83
C ALA A 102 7.87 -3.47 -6.31
N ASP A 103 6.80 -3.16 -5.62
CA ASP A 103 6.76 -3.14 -4.16
C ASP A 103 5.33 -3.32 -3.67
N CYS A 104 5.17 -3.77 -2.42
CA CYS A 104 3.85 -3.87 -1.81
C CYS A 104 3.91 -3.56 -0.31
N SER A 105 2.80 -3.08 0.23
CA SER A 105 2.55 -2.95 1.65
C SER A 105 1.15 -3.46 1.98
N THR A 106 0.90 -3.74 3.24
CA THR A 106 -0.39 -4.30 3.67
C THR A 106 -1.01 -3.48 4.79
N GLY A 107 -2.32 -3.44 4.82
CA GLY A 107 -3.11 -2.85 5.89
C GLY A 107 -4.55 -3.27 5.77
N ASP A 108 -5.29 -3.19 6.87
CA ASP A 108 -6.74 -3.34 6.89
C ASP A 108 -7.34 -2.01 6.42
N VAL A 109 -7.63 -1.90 5.11
CA VAL A 109 -8.07 -0.63 4.53
C VAL A 109 -9.57 -0.46 4.53
N ASP A 110 -10.35 -1.52 4.66
CA ASP A 110 -11.82 -1.46 4.74
C ASP A 110 -12.38 -1.74 6.13
N GLY A 111 -11.54 -2.12 7.09
CA GLY A 111 -11.91 -2.30 8.50
C GLY A 111 -12.58 -3.65 8.77
N ASP A 112 -12.42 -4.64 7.89
CA ASP A 112 -13.04 -5.95 8.06
C ASP A 112 -12.21 -6.92 8.92
N GLY A 113 -10.97 -6.53 9.30
CA GLY A 113 -10.04 -7.29 10.11
C GLY A 113 -9.11 -8.19 9.29
N GLU A 114 -9.26 -8.26 7.99
CA GLU A 114 -8.31 -8.88 7.05
C GLU A 114 -7.42 -7.80 6.45
N TYR A 115 -6.28 -8.19 5.89
CA TYR A 115 -5.36 -7.23 5.27
C TYR A 115 -5.49 -7.26 3.77
N GLU A 116 -5.61 -6.06 3.21
CA GLU A 116 -5.45 -5.82 1.79
C GLU A 116 -3.98 -5.60 1.46
N ILE A 117 -3.68 -5.75 0.17
CA ILE A 117 -2.36 -5.51 -0.40
C ILE A 117 -2.43 -4.29 -1.29
N ILE A 118 -1.60 -3.30 -0.97
CA ILE A 118 -1.36 -2.13 -1.83
C ILE A 118 -0.13 -2.43 -2.66
N VAL A 119 -0.30 -2.49 -3.97
CA VAL A 119 0.77 -2.81 -4.92
C VAL A 119 1.21 -1.56 -5.65
N LYS A 120 2.51 -1.31 -5.66
CA LYS A 120 3.14 -0.28 -6.49
C LYS A 120 3.50 -0.85 -7.86
N TRP A 121 3.00 -0.23 -8.90
CA TRP A 121 3.30 -0.53 -10.29
C TRP A 121 4.27 0.50 -10.85
N THR A 122 5.37 0.03 -11.43
CA THR A 122 6.38 0.87 -12.08
C THR A 122 6.55 0.47 -13.53
N SER A 123 6.96 1.43 -14.35
CA SER A 123 7.20 1.22 -15.78
C SER A 123 8.61 0.76 -16.11
N SER A 124 9.47 0.55 -15.10
CA SER A 124 10.85 0.14 -15.28
C SER A 124 11.24 -0.90 -14.24
N GLU A 125 11.88 -1.98 -14.67
CA GLU A 125 12.50 -2.98 -13.80
C GLU A 125 13.82 -2.48 -13.20
N HIS A 126 14.40 -1.42 -13.75
CA HIS A 126 15.67 -0.87 -13.34
C HIS A 126 15.51 0.52 -12.74
N ASP A 127 16.45 0.91 -11.89
CA ASP A 127 16.60 2.30 -11.48
C ASP A 127 16.90 3.15 -12.70
N VAL A 128 15.91 3.87 -13.20
CA VAL A 128 16.08 4.84 -14.28
C VAL A 128 17.04 5.91 -13.77
N GLY A 129 18.03 6.26 -14.56
CA GLY A 129 18.99 7.32 -14.22
C GLY A 129 20.41 6.85 -13.94
N SER A 130 20.74 5.62 -14.31
CA SER A 130 22.16 5.26 -14.50
C SER A 130 22.73 6.06 -15.67
N PRO A 131 24.01 6.45 -15.63
CA PRO A 131 24.64 7.16 -16.74
C PRO A 131 24.46 6.39 -18.05
N GLY A 132 23.75 6.99 -19.02
CA GLY A 132 23.47 6.41 -20.33
C GLY A 132 22.07 5.81 -20.52
N ASP A 133 21.24 5.82 -19.52
CA ASP A 133 19.83 5.38 -19.62
C ASP A 133 18.94 6.55 -20.13
N PRO A 134 18.05 6.33 -21.11
CA PRO A 134 17.08 7.35 -21.50
C PRO A 134 16.15 7.64 -20.33
N ALA A 135 16.02 8.89 -20.01
CA ALA A 135 15.50 9.42 -18.76
C ALA A 135 13.98 9.48 -18.66
N TYR A 136 13.26 8.67 -19.38
CA TYR A 136 11.81 8.71 -19.37
C TYR A 136 11.23 7.50 -18.66
N SER A 137 10.27 7.74 -17.78
CA SER A 137 9.50 6.69 -17.14
C SER A 137 8.01 6.96 -17.28
N GLY A 138 7.22 5.91 -17.34
CA GLY A 138 5.76 6.02 -17.19
C GLY A 138 5.36 6.43 -15.78
N THR A 139 4.09 6.70 -15.60
CA THR A 139 3.51 7.08 -14.30
C THR A 139 3.60 5.93 -13.29
N VAL A 140 3.96 6.23 -12.06
CA VAL A 140 3.84 5.25 -10.97
C VAL A 140 2.37 5.12 -10.56
N HIS A 141 1.90 3.89 -10.41
CA HIS A 141 0.54 3.60 -9.96
C HIS A 141 0.54 2.84 -8.63
N LEU A 142 -0.48 3.08 -7.81
CA LEU A 142 -0.82 2.25 -6.67
C LEU A 142 -2.19 1.61 -6.89
N ALA A 143 -2.34 0.34 -6.53
CA ALA A 143 -3.59 -0.39 -6.62
C ALA A 143 -3.81 -1.23 -5.35
N ALA A 144 -5.04 -1.29 -4.87
CA ALA A 144 -5.43 -2.06 -3.69
C ALA A 144 -6.16 -3.35 -4.09
N TYR A 145 -5.80 -4.46 -3.46
CA TYR A 145 -6.38 -5.78 -3.72
C TYR A 145 -6.69 -6.51 -2.43
N LYS A 146 -7.83 -7.20 -2.39
CA LYS A 146 -8.07 -8.26 -1.42
C LYS A 146 -7.22 -9.49 -1.71
N LEU A 147 -7.09 -10.39 -0.75
CA LEU A 147 -6.28 -11.60 -0.90
C LEU A 147 -6.80 -12.57 -1.97
N ASP A 148 -8.05 -12.43 -2.38
CA ASP A 148 -8.63 -13.19 -3.50
C ASP A 148 -8.37 -12.55 -4.88
N GLY A 149 -7.69 -11.39 -4.92
CA GLY A 149 -7.40 -10.61 -6.12
C GLY A 149 -8.49 -9.62 -6.52
N THR A 150 -9.53 -9.48 -5.71
CA THR A 150 -10.54 -8.43 -5.93
C THR A 150 -9.90 -7.05 -5.79
N LYS A 151 -9.93 -6.27 -6.86
CA LYS A 151 -9.45 -4.89 -6.86
C LYS A 151 -10.45 -3.98 -6.16
N LEU A 152 -9.98 -3.21 -5.17
CA LEU A 152 -10.84 -2.35 -4.36
C LEU A 152 -11.15 -1.02 -5.06
N TRP A 153 -10.13 -0.37 -5.61
CA TRP A 153 -10.31 0.94 -6.22
C TRP A 153 -10.75 0.82 -7.67
N LYS A 154 -11.66 1.69 -8.06
CA LYS A 154 -12.17 1.75 -9.43
C LYS A 154 -11.04 2.01 -10.45
N ASN A 155 -10.12 2.91 -10.10
CA ASN A 155 -8.94 3.21 -10.87
C ASN A 155 -7.71 3.03 -9.98
N ASP A 156 -6.55 2.84 -10.57
CA ASP A 156 -5.28 2.96 -9.85
C ASP A 156 -5.04 4.42 -9.50
N ILE A 157 -4.47 4.65 -8.32
CA ILE A 157 -3.94 5.97 -7.98
C ILE A 157 -2.73 6.22 -8.87
N ALA A 158 -2.76 7.30 -9.65
CA ALA A 158 -1.64 7.73 -10.48
C ALA A 158 -0.90 8.85 -9.77
N LEU A 159 0.41 8.69 -9.50
CA LEU A 159 1.17 9.61 -8.65
C LEU A 159 1.59 10.90 -9.35
N GLY A 160 1.33 11.02 -10.64
CA GLY A 160 1.69 12.17 -11.47
C GLY A 160 2.87 11.88 -12.40
N LYS A 161 2.96 12.59 -13.51
CA LYS A 161 3.89 12.31 -14.60
C LYS A 161 5.37 12.49 -14.23
N ASN A 162 5.64 13.31 -13.22
CA ASN A 162 7.00 13.66 -12.85
C ASN A 162 7.46 12.91 -11.58
N VAL A 163 6.68 11.98 -11.07
CA VAL A 163 7.11 11.09 -10.00
C VAL A 163 7.98 9.98 -10.60
N TYR A 164 9.21 9.92 -10.13
CA TYR A 164 10.22 9.00 -10.65
C TYR A 164 9.81 7.53 -10.51
N SER A 165 9.69 6.83 -11.62
CA SER A 165 9.30 5.44 -11.67
C SER A 165 10.54 4.53 -11.53
N SER A 166 10.70 3.95 -10.36
CA SER A 166 11.77 3.01 -10.06
C SER A 166 11.31 2.03 -8.99
N ALA A 167 11.91 0.86 -8.97
CA ALA A 167 11.65 -0.14 -7.95
C ALA A 167 12.00 0.36 -6.53
N HIS A 168 13.03 1.22 -6.40
CA HIS A 168 13.59 1.65 -5.13
C HIS A 168 13.20 3.07 -4.70
N THR A 169 12.50 3.81 -5.55
CA THR A 169 12.06 5.18 -5.25
C THR A 169 10.56 5.23 -5.00
N VAL A 170 10.10 6.38 -4.53
CA VAL A 170 8.67 6.62 -4.22
C VAL A 170 8.14 5.60 -3.22
N GLN A 171 8.61 5.76 -1.99
CA GLN A 171 8.11 4.98 -0.87
C GLN A 171 6.68 5.40 -0.55
N PHE A 172 5.88 4.45 -0.08
CA PHE A 172 4.54 4.71 0.41
C PHE A 172 4.33 3.99 1.75
N LEU A 173 3.44 4.51 2.56
CA LEU A 173 3.09 3.98 3.86
C LEU A 173 1.62 3.58 3.85
N VAL A 174 1.31 2.45 4.48
CA VAL A 174 -0.05 1.99 4.72
C VAL A 174 -0.20 1.85 6.22
N TYR A 175 -1.04 2.68 6.83
CA TYR A 175 -1.23 2.71 8.27
C TYR A 175 -2.53 3.44 8.61
N ASP A 176 -3.14 3.11 9.73
CA ASP A 176 -4.26 3.85 10.32
C ASP A 176 -3.72 5.14 10.97
N PHE A 177 -3.70 6.24 10.21
CA PHE A 177 -3.11 7.50 10.65
C PHE A 177 -4.03 8.33 11.51
N ASP A 178 -5.35 8.16 11.39
CA ASP A 178 -6.34 8.94 12.14
C ASP A 178 -6.98 8.15 13.30
N GLY A 179 -6.71 6.84 13.40
CA GLY A 179 -7.12 5.98 14.50
C GLY A 179 -8.57 5.51 14.37
N ASP A 180 -9.12 5.48 13.18
CA ASP A 180 -10.52 5.05 12.93
C ASP A 180 -10.66 3.53 12.75
N GLY A 181 -9.54 2.80 12.70
CA GLY A 181 -9.48 1.35 12.52
C GLY A 181 -9.33 0.91 11.08
N LYS A 182 -9.22 1.83 10.13
CA LYS A 182 -8.92 1.58 8.71
C LYS A 182 -7.57 2.20 8.35
N SER A 183 -6.86 1.57 7.45
CA SER A 183 -5.56 2.09 7.02
C SER A 183 -5.71 3.03 5.83
N GLU A 184 -5.01 4.15 5.88
CA GLU A 184 -4.79 5.06 4.78
C GLU A 184 -3.53 4.68 4.00
N VAL A 185 -3.38 5.29 2.82
CA VAL A 185 -2.18 5.21 2.00
C VAL A 185 -1.57 6.60 1.88
N MET A 186 -0.33 6.76 2.33
CA MET A 186 0.40 8.02 2.26
C MET A 186 1.60 7.87 1.31
N CYS A 187 1.73 8.78 0.35
CA CYS A 187 2.87 8.77 -0.57
C CYS A 187 3.16 10.15 -1.16
N GLN A 188 4.31 10.23 -1.82
CA GLN A 188 4.67 11.38 -2.65
C GLN A 188 3.79 11.41 -3.90
N THR A 189 3.29 12.60 -4.25
CA THR A 189 2.59 12.88 -5.51
C THR A 189 3.14 14.13 -6.17
N SER A 190 2.79 14.34 -7.43
CA SER A 190 3.09 15.56 -8.17
C SER A 190 1.84 16.09 -8.86
N LEU A 191 1.95 17.21 -9.55
CA LEU A 191 0.85 17.73 -10.37
C LEU A 191 0.44 16.70 -11.44
N GLY A 192 -0.85 16.65 -11.72
CA GLY A 192 -1.44 15.64 -12.62
C GLY A 192 -1.70 14.28 -11.98
N SER A 193 -1.43 14.13 -10.68
CA SER A 193 -1.82 12.96 -9.90
C SER A 193 -3.34 12.76 -9.90
N LYS A 194 -3.78 11.50 -9.96
CA LYS A 194 -5.20 11.12 -9.91
C LYS A 194 -5.45 10.09 -8.81
N ASP A 195 -6.56 10.25 -8.12
CA ASP A 195 -6.99 9.37 -7.06
C ASP A 195 -7.65 8.07 -7.58
N GLY A 196 -8.02 7.17 -6.68
CA GLY A 196 -8.68 5.90 -6.98
C GLY A 196 -10.07 6.03 -7.64
N GLN A 197 -10.63 7.23 -7.70
CA GLN A 197 -11.85 7.55 -8.43
C GLN A 197 -11.57 8.22 -9.79
N GLY A 198 -10.30 8.45 -10.13
CA GLY A 198 -9.86 9.10 -11.35
C GLY A 198 -9.94 10.62 -11.33
N LYS A 199 -10.12 11.22 -10.16
CA LYS A 199 -10.13 12.68 -9.97
C LYS A 199 -8.72 13.20 -9.73
N TYR A 200 -8.44 14.39 -10.23
CA TYR A 200 -7.16 15.04 -9.95
C TYR A 200 -7.00 15.39 -8.47
N VAL A 201 -5.82 15.11 -7.95
CA VAL A 201 -5.40 15.41 -6.59
C VAL A 201 -4.71 16.77 -6.60
N SER A 202 -5.43 17.88 -6.44
CA SER A 202 -4.83 19.20 -6.31
C SER A 202 -5.81 20.19 -5.71
N ASN A 203 -5.36 20.88 -4.67
CA ASN A 203 -6.07 22.04 -4.11
C ASN A 203 -5.79 23.34 -4.90
N ALA A 204 -4.87 23.30 -5.87
CA ALA A 204 -4.46 24.48 -6.64
C ALA A 204 -5.34 24.72 -7.88
N ALA A 205 -6.16 23.74 -8.30
CA ALA A 205 -7.01 23.84 -9.47
C ALA A 205 -8.33 23.09 -9.24
N GLN A 206 -9.40 23.58 -9.82
CA GLN A 206 -10.77 23.09 -9.65
C GLN A 206 -11.31 22.40 -10.92
N THR A 207 -10.64 22.55 -12.06
CA THR A 207 -11.05 22.00 -13.34
C THR A 207 -9.93 21.19 -13.99
N ASP A 208 -10.30 20.23 -14.86
CA ASP A 208 -9.33 19.43 -15.61
C ASP A 208 -8.44 20.29 -16.52
N GLU A 209 -8.98 21.40 -17.06
CA GLU A 209 -8.25 22.32 -17.92
C GLU A 209 -7.20 23.09 -17.13
N GLU A 210 -7.54 23.55 -15.92
CA GLU A 210 -6.59 24.27 -15.05
C GLU A 210 -5.46 23.36 -14.59
N ILE A 211 -5.78 22.13 -14.19
CA ILE A 211 -4.78 21.12 -13.78
C ILE A 211 -3.90 20.76 -14.97
N LYS A 212 -4.50 20.56 -16.15
CA LYS A 212 -3.74 20.26 -17.35
C LYS A 212 -2.78 21.39 -17.70
N ALA A 213 -3.22 22.64 -17.66
CA ALA A 213 -2.38 23.80 -17.96
C ALA A 213 -1.17 23.89 -17.00
N ILE A 214 -1.39 23.73 -15.70
CA ILE A 214 -0.32 23.73 -14.70
C ILE A 214 0.63 22.54 -14.92
N THR A 215 0.11 21.37 -15.18
CA THR A 215 0.90 20.15 -15.43
C THR A 215 1.72 20.30 -16.70
N ASP A 216 1.14 20.87 -17.76
CA ASP A 216 1.84 21.08 -19.03
C ASP A 216 2.94 22.16 -18.88
N GLU A 217 2.72 23.21 -18.10
CA GLU A 217 3.73 24.22 -17.78
C GLU A 217 4.91 23.62 -17.01
N GLU A 218 4.65 22.88 -15.94
CA GLU A 218 5.70 22.22 -15.16
C GLU A 218 6.43 21.15 -15.99
N ASN A 219 5.73 20.39 -16.80
CA ASN A 219 6.34 19.41 -17.71
C ASN A 219 7.25 20.09 -18.76
N SER A 220 6.96 21.34 -19.14
CA SER A 220 7.80 22.10 -20.08
C SER A 220 9.13 22.54 -19.46
N THR A 221 9.17 22.69 -18.14
CA THR A 221 10.36 23.11 -17.39
C THR A 221 11.12 21.96 -16.77
N ALA A 222 10.49 20.79 -16.63
CA ALA A 222 11.15 19.60 -16.11
C ALA A 222 12.32 19.18 -17.00
N ASP A 223 13.48 18.93 -16.40
CA ASP A 223 14.64 18.43 -17.12
C ASP A 223 14.49 16.93 -17.43
N TYR A 224 13.85 16.64 -18.55
CA TYR A 224 13.71 15.27 -19.03
C TYR A 224 15.03 14.64 -19.51
N ARG A 225 16.14 15.37 -19.55
CA ARG A 225 17.40 14.93 -20.17
C ARG A 225 18.33 14.18 -19.25
N GLY A 226 18.00 14.06 -18.00
CA GLY A 226 18.96 13.53 -17.03
C GLY A 226 18.55 12.23 -16.38
N CYS A 227 17.34 12.06 -15.91
CA CYS A 227 17.03 10.95 -15.02
C CYS A 227 15.53 10.71 -14.74
N GLY A 228 14.59 11.27 -15.51
CA GLY A 228 13.16 11.16 -15.21
C GLY A 228 12.78 11.68 -13.82
N ARG A 229 13.60 12.55 -13.24
CA ARG A 229 13.33 13.18 -11.95
C ARG A 229 12.74 14.55 -12.15
N ILE A 230 11.87 14.95 -11.24
CA ILE A 230 11.52 16.35 -11.10
C ILE A 230 12.76 17.06 -10.60
N THR A 231 13.37 17.89 -11.45
CA THR A 231 14.49 18.76 -11.05
C THR A 231 14.01 20.10 -10.59
N GLU A 232 12.86 20.53 -11.12
CA GLU A 232 12.13 21.75 -10.73
C GLU A 232 10.64 21.43 -10.85
N GLY A 233 9.86 21.57 -9.81
CA GLY A 233 8.44 21.28 -9.80
C GLY A 233 7.89 21.11 -8.39
N LYS A 234 6.58 21.03 -8.28
CA LYS A 234 5.91 20.82 -7.00
C LYS A 234 5.74 19.35 -6.72
N GLU A 235 6.17 18.96 -5.55
CA GLU A 235 5.94 17.65 -4.97
C GLU A 235 5.08 17.82 -3.71
N PHE A 236 4.18 16.86 -3.47
CA PHE A 236 3.26 16.87 -2.36
C PHE A 236 3.37 15.58 -1.58
N LEU A 237 3.08 15.64 -0.30
CA LEU A 237 2.75 14.47 0.49
C LEU A 237 1.23 14.36 0.52
N THR A 238 0.69 13.29 -0.04
CA THR A 238 -0.75 13.06 -0.14
C THR A 238 -1.16 11.84 0.65
N VAL A 239 -2.26 11.95 1.36
CA VAL A 239 -2.93 10.84 2.06
C VAL A 239 -4.17 10.46 1.28
N PHE A 240 -4.34 9.18 1.05
CA PHE A 240 -5.51 8.61 0.38
C PHE A 240 -6.27 7.72 1.35
N ASN A 241 -7.58 7.81 1.35
CA ASN A 241 -8.43 6.86 2.05
C ASN A 241 -8.20 5.45 1.49
N GLY A 242 -7.86 4.50 2.35
CA GLY A 242 -7.44 3.17 1.92
C GLY A 242 -8.56 2.35 1.28
N GLU A 243 -9.79 2.49 1.76
CA GLU A 243 -10.95 1.75 1.24
C GLU A 243 -11.34 2.22 -0.17
N THR A 244 -11.28 3.52 -0.43
CA THR A 244 -11.82 4.13 -1.65
C THR A 244 -10.77 4.63 -2.64
N GLY A 245 -9.53 4.82 -2.19
CA GLY A 245 -8.46 5.46 -2.93
C GLY A 245 -8.65 6.97 -3.13
N VAL A 246 -9.63 7.60 -2.49
CA VAL A 246 -9.91 9.04 -2.60
C VAL A 246 -8.86 9.83 -1.84
N ALA A 247 -8.32 10.89 -2.45
CA ALA A 247 -7.40 11.79 -1.77
C ALA A 247 -8.11 12.49 -0.59
N MET A 248 -7.45 12.50 0.55
CA MET A 248 -7.87 13.20 1.76
C MET A 248 -7.18 14.57 1.81
N ASP A 249 -7.86 15.56 2.36
CA ASP A 249 -7.32 16.93 2.52
C ASP A 249 -6.19 16.99 3.57
#